data_05d9d36846393b29a04a7e2f3577270e
#
_entry.id   05d9d36846393b29a04a7e2f3577270e
#
_cell.length_a   1.000
_cell.length_b   1.000
_cell.length_c   1.000
_cell.angle_alpha   90.00
_cell.angle_beta   90.00
_cell.angle_gamma   90.00
#
_symmetry.space_group_name_H-M   'P 1'
#
loop_
_entity.id
_entity.type
_entity.pdbx_description
1 polymer ?
#
loop_
_entity_poly.entity_id
_entity_poly.type
_entity_poly.pdbx_seq_one_letter_code
_entity_poly.pdbx_strand_id
1 'polypeptide(L)'
;MKRPDRELLCLLPAAPIAACCTSLRESLLLSMAFCIITALTVLLSALIPRRLPRSVRTVLYSVTGSLVYIPAALICFSCFPDLSMGIWIPLLAAAVYLNAAHDEVFPKGHLLKPLLTVLAGGTAAALLSGLLRELLASGTVWGKTLLPHPPLPVLLEPSAGVMLLVLFAVICGAFRQAARKEDDHADRG
;
A
#
# COMPACT_ATOMS: atom_id res chain seq x y z
N MET A 1 9.09 20.67 -14.40
CA MET A 1 8.16 19.61 -13.96
C MET A 1 8.05 19.70 -12.44
N LYS A 2 6.85 19.98 -11.88
CA LYS A 2 6.59 19.84 -10.44
C LYS A 2 6.88 18.39 -10.07
N ARG A 3 7.71 18.18 -9.05
CA ARG A 3 7.95 16.83 -8.51
C ARG A 3 6.57 16.26 -8.14
N PRO A 4 6.21 15.08 -8.61
CA PRO A 4 4.99 14.42 -8.17
C PRO A 4 5.02 14.41 -6.64
N ASP A 5 3.89 14.75 -6.03
CA ASP A 5 3.82 14.83 -4.57
C ASP A 5 4.32 13.51 -4.01
N ARG A 6 5.43 13.59 -3.27
CA ARG A 6 6.19 12.44 -2.76
C ARG A 6 5.30 11.46 -1.99
N GLU A 7 4.20 11.95 -1.50
CA GLU A 7 3.22 11.22 -0.73
C GLU A 7 2.29 10.38 -1.59
N LEU A 8 1.97 10.83 -2.80
CA LEU A 8 1.24 10.02 -3.78
C LEU A 8 2.08 8.80 -4.20
N LEU A 9 3.40 9.00 -4.37
CA LEU A 9 4.35 7.91 -4.60
C LEU A 9 4.40 6.91 -3.44
N CYS A 10 4.18 7.36 -2.19
CA CYS A 10 4.15 6.49 -1.03
C CYS A 10 2.85 5.66 -0.93
N LEU A 11 1.73 6.13 -1.49
CA LEU A 11 0.45 5.41 -1.49
C LEU A 11 0.31 4.43 -2.66
N LEU A 12 1.03 4.67 -3.75
CA LEU A 12 0.92 3.85 -4.96
C LEU A 12 1.22 2.35 -4.77
N PRO A 13 2.17 1.94 -3.89
CA PRO A 13 2.38 0.51 -3.60
C PRO A 13 1.16 -0.20 -3.00
N ALA A 14 0.25 0.55 -2.35
CA ALA A 14 -0.97 -0.02 -1.79
C ALA A 14 -2.07 -0.27 -2.84
N ALA A 15 -1.94 0.29 -4.05
CA ALA A 15 -2.95 0.17 -5.10
C ALA A 15 -3.31 -1.28 -5.46
N PRO A 16 -2.34 -2.18 -5.74
CA PRO A 16 -2.66 -3.56 -6.07
C PRO A 16 -3.29 -4.30 -4.88
N ILE A 17 -2.91 -3.97 -3.65
CA ILE A 17 -3.49 -4.57 -2.43
C ILE A 17 -4.95 -4.13 -2.29
N ALA A 18 -5.22 -2.83 -2.37
CA ALA A 18 -6.57 -2.28 -2.29
C ALA A 18 -7.50 -2.79 -3.41
N ALA A 19 -6.95 -3.08 -4.60
CA ALA A 19 -7.71 -3.64 -5.72
C ALA A 19 -8.17 -5.07 -5.47
N CYS A 20 -7.39 -5.87 -4.77
CA CYS A 20 -7.67 -7.31 -4.62
C CYS A 20 -8.38 -7.68 -3.31
N CYS A 21 -8.25 -6.87 -2.24
CA CYS A 21 -8.95 -7.12 -0.99
C CYS A 21 -10.45 -6.93 -1.13
N THR A 22 -11.23 -7.98 -0.89
CA THR A 22 -12.69 -7.95 -0.92
C THR A 22 -13.31 -7.93 0.47
N SER A 23 -12.55 -8.35 1.47
CA SER A 23 -12.99 -8.41 2.87
C SER A 23 -11.98 -7.73 3.81
N LEU A 24 -12.46 -7.32 4.97
CA LEU A 24 -11.63 -6.72 6.02
C LEU A 24 -10.57 -7.71 6.53
N ARG A 25 -10.91 -9.00 6.61
CA ARG A 25 -9.99 -10.07 7.02
C ARG A 25 -8.82 -10.19 6.04
N GLU A 26 -9.09 -10.23 4.74
CA GLU A 26 -8.06 -10.27 3.70
C GLU A 26 -7.18 -9.02 3.74
N SER A 27 -7.80 -7.83 3.85
CA SER A 27 -7.10 -6.56 3.94
C SER A 27 -6.14 -6.51 5.12
N LEU A 28 -6.56 -7.03 6.28
CA LEU A 28 -5.72 -7.06 7.48
C LEU A 28 -4.53 -8.00 7.29
N LEU A 29 -4.74 -9.20 6.78
CA LEU A 29 -3.67 -10.17 6.52
C LEU A 29 -2.67 -9.65 5.48
N LEU A 30 -3.17 -9.10 4.36
CA LEU A 30 -2.30 -8.53 3.34
C LEU A 30 -1.54 -7.29 3.84
N SER A 31 -2.18 -6.45 4.66
CA SER A 31 -1.52 -5.29 5.26
C SER A 31 -0.39 -5.70 6.21
N MET A 32 -0.59 -6.72 7.02
CA MET A 32 0.47 -7.26 7.88
C MET A 32 1.63 -7.83 7.06
N ALA A 33 1.33 -8.64 6.04
CA ALA A 33 2.35 -9.18 5.14
C ALA A 33 3.09 -8.06 4.39
N PHE A 34 2.37 -7.05 3.90
CA PHE A 34 2.95 -5.87 3.26
C PHE A 34 3.91 -5.12 4.19
N CYS A 35 3.53 -4.90 5.45
CA CYS A 35 4.38 -4.24 6.43
C CYS A 35 5.69 -5.03 6.66
N ILE A 36 5.60 -6.33 6.84
CA ILE A 36 6.76 -7.19 7.12
C ILE A 36 7.70 -7.20 5.89
N ILE A 37 7.15 -7.48 4.70
CA ILE A 37 7.94 -7.56 3.46
C ILE A 37 8.57 -6.21 3.14
N THR A 38 7.83 -5.12 3.24
CA THR A 38 8.34 -3.77 2.96
C THR A 38 9.43 -3.37 3.94
N ALA A 39 9.23 -3.58 5.24
CA ALA A 39 10.22 -3.26 6.25
C ALA A 39 11.52 -4.05 6.04
N LEU A 40 11.43 -5.36 5.84
CA LEU A 40 12.60 -6.21 5.59
C LEU A 40 13.31 -5.85 4.29
N THR A 41 12.55 -5.60 3.21
CA THR A 41 13.13 -5.22 1.91
C THR A 41 13.88 -3.89 2.02
N VAL A 42 13.29 -2.87 2.67
CA VAL A 42 13.93 -1.56 2.83
C VAL A 42 15.18 -1.66 3.71
N LEU A 43 15.12 -2.44 4.80
CA LEU A 43 16.28 -2.66 5.67
C LEU A 43 17.42 -3.35 4.94
N LEU A 44 17.15 -4.42 4.19
CA LEU A 44 18.15 -5.13 3.40
C LEU A 44 18.67 -4.25 2.25
N SER A 45 17.81 -3.49 1.60
CA SER A 45 18.19 -2.56 0.53
C SER A 45 19.10 -1.43 1.03
N ALA A 46 19.02 -1.07 2.32
CA ALA A 46 19.92 -0.09 2.93
C ALA A 46 21.38 -0.54 2.97
N LEU A 47 21.64 -1.86 2.91
CA LEU A 47 22.98 -2.44 2.84
C LEU A 47 23.64 -2.26 1.45
N ILE A 48 22.84 -1.99 0.41
CA ILE A 48 23.34 -1.86 -0.97
C ILE A 48 24.10 -0.53 -1.11
N PRO A 49 25.40 -0.57 -1.53
CA PRO A 49 26.21 0.63 -1.63
C PRO A 49 25.70 1.56 -2.75
N ARG A 50 25.47 2.81 -2.39
CA ARG A 50 24.95 3.84 -3.33
C ARG A 50 26.00 4.34 -4.36
N ARG A 51 27.21 3.79 -4.33
CA ARG A 51 28.27 4.07 -5.33
C ARG A 51 27.97 3.44 -6.69
N LEU A 52 27.09 2.45 -6.74
CA LEU A 52 26.71 1.76 -7.95
C LEU A 52 25.81 2.65 -8.85
N PRO A 53 25.89 2.50 -10.17
CA PRO A 53 25.00 3.20 -11.11
C PRO A 53 23.53 2.85 -10.82
N ARG A 54 22.64 3.81 -11.09
CA ARG A 54 21.21 3.70 -10.75
C ARG A 54 20.56 2.40 -11.30
N SER A 55 20.89 2.04 -12.54
CA SER A 55 20.35 0.84 -13.18
C SER A 55 20.69 -0.44 -12.41
N VAL A 56 21.95 -0.58 -11.99
CA VAL A 56 22.42 -1.75 -11.21
C VAL A 56 21.74 -1.80 -9.85
N ARG A 57 21.58 -0.64 -9.18
CA ARG A 57 20.89 -0.59 -7.88
C ARG A 57 19.43 -1.01 -7.98
N THR A 58 18.71 -0.56 -9.02
CA THR A 58 17.31 -0.95 -9.22
C THR A 58 17.17 -2.47 -9.37
N VAL A 59 18.07 -3.10 -10.12
CA VAL A 59 18.11 -4.56 -10.24
C VAL A 59 18.39 -5.22 -8.88
N LEU A 60 19.37 -4.72 -8.14
CA LEU A 60 19.71 -5.26 -6.82
C LEU A 60 18.54 -5.11 -5.82
N TYR A 61 17.83 -3.97 -5.83
CA TYR A 61 16.64 -3.78 -5.01
C TYR A 61 15.54 -4.78 -5.38
N SER A 62 15.33 -5.04 -6.66
CA SER A 62 14.34 -6.01 -7.13
C SER A 62 14.72 -7.44 -6.72
N VAL A 63 15.99 -7.81 -6.82
CA VAL A 63 16.49 -9.12 -6.35
C VAL A 63 16.30 -9.25 -4.83
N THR A 64 16.65 -8.21 -4.06
CA THR A 64 16.47 -8.18 -2.60
C THR A 64 15.00 -8.32 -2.24
N GLY A 65 14.12 -7.60 -2.94
CA GLY A 65 12.67 -7.70 -2.73
C GLY A 65 12.13 -9.09 -3.02
N SER A 66 12.56 -9.72 -4.10
CA SER A 66 12.17 -11.09 -4.43
C SER A 66 12.67 -12.10 -3.39
N LEU A 67 13.90 -11.92 -2.89
CA LEU A 67 14.50 -12.76 -1.86
C LEU A 67 13.71 -12.71 -0.54
N VAL A 68 13.15 -11.56 -0.20
CA VAL A 68 12.29 -11.38 0.98
C VAL A 68 10.88 -11.89 0.72
N TYR A 69 10.34 -11.59 -0.48
CA TYR A 69 8.97 -11.93 -0.84
C TYR A 69 8.72 -13.43 -0.90
N ILE A 70 9.62 -14.21 -1.53
CA ILE A 70 9.42 -15.65 -1.74
C ILE A 70 9.23 -16.41 -0.41
N PRO A 71 10.14 -16.33 0.58
CA PRO A 71 9.95 -17.02 1.84
C PRO A 71 8.76 -16.48 2.64
N ALA A 72 8.51 -15.16 2.60
CA ALA A 72 7.36 -14.58 3.28
C ALA A 72 6.03 -15.09 2.69
N ALA A 73 5.91 -15.17 1.37
CA ALA A 73 4.74 -15.70 0.69
C ALA A 73 4.53 -17.19 1.01
N LEU A 74 5.61 -17.99 1.03
CA LEU A 74 5.53 -19.41 1.39
C LEU A 74 5.06 -19.62 2.83
N ILE A 75 5.57 -18.84 3.79
CA ILE A 75 5.14 -18.88 5.18
C ILE A 75 3.66 -18.52 5.30
N CYS A 76 3.26 -17.42 4.68
CA CYS A 76 1.87 -16.98 4.69
C CYS A 76 0.93 -18.02 4.06
N PHE A 77 1.33 -18.61 2.94
CA PHE A 77 0.55 -19.67 2.29
C PHE A 77 0.41 -20.92 3.17
N SER A 78 1.46 -21.27 3.88
CA SER A 78 1.43 -22.40 4.83
C SER A 78 0.55 -22.12 6.06
N CYS A 79 0.51 -20.86 6.53
CA CYS A 79 -0.31 -20.47 7.68
C CYS A 79 -1.79 -20.27 7.33
N PHE A 80 -2.09 -19.89 6.09
CA PHE A 80 -3.44 -19.55 5.64
C PHE A 80 -3.78 -20.24 4.31
N PRO A 81 -3.94 -21.57 4.31
CA PRO A 81 -4.20 -22.35 3.10
C PRO A 81 -5.56 -22.02 2.44
N ASP A 82 -6.50 -21.48 3.22
CA ASP A 82 -7.85 -21.09 2.74
C ASP A 82 -7.84 -19.87 1.82
N LEU A 83 -6.74 -19.09 1.80
CA LEU A 83 -6.60 -17.93 0.96
C LEU A 83 -6.10 -18.34 -0.44
N SER A 84 -6.84 -17.92 -1.46
CA SER A 84 -6.46 -18.23 -2.85
C SER A 84 -5.07 -17.66 -3.18
N MET A 85 -4.29 -18.39 -4.00
CA MET A 85 -2.97 -17.91 -4.47
C MET A 85 -3.05 -16.52 -5.13
N GLY A 86 -4.18 -16.16 -5.73
CA GLY A 86 -4.40 -14.86 -6.37
C GLY A 86 -4.25 -13.66 -5.45
N ILE A 87 -4.48 -13.84 -4.15
CA ILE A 87 -4.36 -12.75 -3.15
C ILE A 87 -2.89 -12.32 -2.94
N TRP A 88 -1.92 -13.19 -3.20
CA TRP A 88 -0.50 -12.89 -3.01
C TRP A 88 0.15 -12.14 -4.19
N ILE A 89 -0.46 -12.19 -5.39
CA ILE A 89 0.02 -11.48 -6.58
C ILE A 89 0.06 -9.96 -6.37
N PRO A 90 -0.95 -9.30 -5.78
CA PRO A 90 -0.91 -7.87 -5.47
C PRO A 90 0.24 -7.47 -4.56
N LEU A 91 0.60 -8.34 -3.62
CA LEU A 91 1.71 -8.11 -2.72
C LEU A 91 3.06 -8.11 -3.45
N LEU A 92 3.22 -9.01 -4.43
CA LEU A 92 4.37 -9.01 -5.33
C LEU A 92 4.44 -7.73 -6.15
N ALA A 93 3.32 -7.30 -6.73
CA ALA A 93 3.25 -6.06 -7.52
C ALA A 93 3.60 -4.83 -6.67
N ALA A 94 3.11 -4.77 -5.43
CA ALA A 94 3.47 -3.73 -4.47
C ALA A 94 4.97 -3.71 -4.15
N ALA A 95 5.57 -4.88 -3.93
CA ALA A 95 7.00 -5.02 -3.65
C ALA A 95 7.86 -4.60 -4.85
N VAL A 96 7.50 -5.01 -6.07
CA VAL A 96 8.20 -4.63 -7.31
C VAL A 96 8.15 -3.13 -7.52
N TYR A 97 6.98 -2.51 -7.36
CA TYR A 97 6.84 -1.06 -7.49
C TYR A 97 7.71 -0.31 -6.48
N LEU A 98 7.66 -0.70 -5.21
CA LEU A 98 8.44 -0.07 -4.15
C LEU A 98 9.94 -0.16 -4.42
N ASN A 99 10.40 -1.30 -4.93
CA ASN A 99 11.82 -1.51 -5.28
C ASN A 99 12.24 -0.65 -6.48
N ALA A 100 11.38 -0.52 -7.49
CA ALA A 100 11.64 0.35 -8.64
C ALA A 100 11.72 1.82 -8.23
N ALA A 101 10.88 2.27 -7.31
CA ALA A 101 10.83 3.63 -6.80
C ALA A 101 11.71 3.88 -5.55
N HIS A 102 12.50 2.89 -5.12
CA HIS A 102 13.22 2.93 -3.84
C HIS A 102 14.04 4.22 -3.63
N ASP A 103 14.83 4.63 -4.62
CA ASP A 103 15.68 5.83 -4.50
C ASP A 103 14.89 7.14 -4.43
N GLU A 104 13.66 7.14 -4.94
CA GLU A 104 12.76 8.31 -4.95
C GLU A 104 11.96 8.41 -3.64
N VAL A 105 11.52 7.26 -3.15
CA VAL A 105 10.72 7.16 -1.91
C VAL A 105 11.61 7.30 -0.68
N PHE A 106 12.81 6.67 -0.68
CA PHE A 106 13.72 6.64 0.47
C PHE A 106 14.99 7.48 0.24
N PRO A 107 14.97 8.78 0.54
CA PRO A 107 16.13 9.66 0.39
C PRO A 107 17.23 9.35 1.38
N LYS A 108 18.43 9.90 1.10
CA LYS A 108 19.60 9.77 1.97
C LYS A 108 19.32 10.36 3.36
N GLY A 109 19.67 9.61 4.39
CA GLY A 109 19.75 10.11 5.76
C GLY A 109 18.52 9.89 6.65
N HIS A 110 17.33 9.69 6.07
CA HIS A 110 16.09 9.51 6.83
C HIS A 110 15.25 8.37 6.24
N LEU A 111 15.53 7.13 6.64
CA LEU A 111 14.78 5.95 6.17
C LEU A 111 13.48 5.74 6.96
N LEU A 112 13.48 6.02 8.26
CA LEU A 112 12.37 5.72 9.15
C LEU A 112 11.10 6.50 8.82
N LYS A 113 11.22 7.81 8.61
CA LYS A 113 10.06 8.67 8.35
C LYS A 113 9.32 8.30 7.06
N PRO A 114 9.97 8.15 5.88
CA PRO A 114 9.28 7.71 4.68
C PRO A 114 8.80 6.26 4.78
N LEU A 115 9.53 5.37 5.46
CA LEU A 115 9.10 3.99 5.69
C LEU A 115 7.79 3.97 6.49
N LEU A 116 7.72 4.65 7.61
CA LEU A 116 6.49 4.75 8.41
C LEU A 116 5.33 5.38 7.61
N THR A 117 5.61 6.35 6.76
CA THR A 117 4.58 6.97 5.90
C THR A 117 4.04 5.96 4.89
N VAL A 118 4.90 5.18 4.23
CA VAL A 118 4.50 4.13 3.28
C VAL A 118 3.69 3.04 4.00
N LEU A 119 4.17 2.57 5.15
CA LEU A 119 3.50 1.53 5.93
C LEU A 119 2.13 2.01 6.44
N ALA A 120 2.09 3.15 7.12
CA ALA A 120 0.86 3.69 7.69
C ALA A 120 -0.15 4.07 6.60
N GLY A 121 0.30 4.77 5.55
CA GLY A 121 -0.56 5.16 4.44
C GLY A 121 -1.08 3.96 3.65
N GLY A 122 -0.20 3.00 3.34
CA GLY A 122 -0.56 1.79 2.62
C GLY A 122 -1.53 0.90 3.38
N THR A 123 -1.28 0.67 4.68
CA THR A 123 -2.18 -0.12 5.53
C THR A 123 -3.53 0.57 5.73
N ALA A 124 -3.54 1.88 5.99
CA ALA A 124 -4.79 2.63 6.14
C ALA A 124 -5.63 2.57 4.86
N ALA A 125 -5.02 2.78 3.69
CA ALA A 125 -5.71 2.71 2.41
C ALA A 125 -6.26 1.30 2.12
N ALA A 126 -5.50 0.24 2.40
CA ALA A 126 -5.92 -1.14 2.20
C ALA A 126 -7.07 -1.53 3.14
N LEU A 127 -6.97 -1.17 4.42
CA LEU A 127 -8.01 -1.45 5.42
C LEU A 127 -9.31 -0.69 5.12
N LEU A 128 -9.22 0.59 4.76
CA LEU A 128 -10.39 1.38 4.37
C LEU A 128 -11.05 0.83 3.11
N SER A 129 -10.27 0.46 2.09
CA SER A 129 -10.79 -0.17 0.88
C SER A 129 -11.50 -1.47 1.19
N GLY A 130 -10.89 -2.37 1.97
CA GLY A 130 -11.49 -3.64 2.36
C GLY A 130 -12.76 -3.48 3.20
N LEU A 131 -12.74 -2.55 4.17
CA LEU A 131 -13.91 -2.25 5.02
C LEU A 131 -15.08 -1.71 4.18
N LEU A 132 -14.81 -0.73 3.31
CA LEU A 132 -15.85 -0.15 2.45
C LEU A 132 -16.43 -1.17 1.49
N ARG A 133 -15.57 -2.01 0.90
CA ARG A 133 -16.01 -3.07 -0.01
C ARG A 133 -16.84 -4.14 0.72
N GLU A 134 -16.38 -4.62 1.87
CA GLU A 134 -17.12 -5.61 2.64
C GLU A 134 -18.48 -5.05 3.10
N LEU A 135 -18.52 -3.80 3.58
CA LEU A 135 -19.76 -3.18 4.04
C LEU A 135 -20.75 -2.88 2.91
N LEU A 136 -20.28 -2.24 1.82
CA LEU A 136 -21.15 -1.75 0.75
C LEU A 136 -21.49 -2.83 -0.28
N ALA A 137 -20.61 -3.79 -0.51
CA ALA A 137 -20.79 -4.82 -1.52
C ALA A 137 -21.42 -6.10 -0.98
N SER A 138 -21.08 -6.49 0.26
CA SER A 138 -21.57 -7.72 0.89
C SER A 138 -22.58 -7.44 2.00
N GLY A 139 -22.68 -6.20 2.49
CA GLY A 139 -23.52 -5.85 3.63
C GLY A 139 -23.07 -6.47 4.94
N THR A 140 -21.84 -7.02 4.96
CA THR A 140 -21.25 -7.68 6.12
C THR A 140 -20.06 -6.88 6.64
N VAL A 141 -19.73 -7.05 7.90
CA VAL A 141 -18.45 -6.63 8.47
C VAL A 141 -17.95 -7.76 9.36
N TRP A 142 -16.76 -8.27 9.06
CA TRP A 142 -16.18 -9.41 9.77
C TRP A 142 -17.08 -10.66 9.77
N GLY A 143 -17.78 -10.90 8.66
CA GLY A 143 -18.71 -12.02 8.51
C GLY A 143 -20.05 -11.87 9.23
N LYS A 144 -20.31 -10.73 9.90
CA LYS A 144 -21.60 -10.41 10.50
C LYS A 144 -22.42 -9.55 9.54
N THR A 145 -23.64 -9.97 9.21
CA THR A 145 -24.56 -9.21 8.36
C THR A 145 -25.06 -7.97 9.10
N LEU A 146 -24.72 -6.79 8.56
CA LEU A 146 -25.19 -5.48 9.06
C LEU A 146 -26.31 -4.94 8.17
N LEU A 147 -26.22 -5.16 6.87
CA LEU A 147 -27.18 -4.69 5.88
C LEU A 147 -27.82 -5.89 5.18
N PRO A 148 -29.14 -6.07 5.27
CA PRO A 148 -29.83 -7.19 4.61
C PRO A 148 -29.80 -7.09 3.09
N HIS A 149 -29.66 -5.87 2.53
CA HIS A 149 -29.55 -5.61 1.11
C HIS A 149 -28.28 -4.76 0.85
N PRO A 150 -27.22 -5.32 0.26
CA PRO A 150 -26.02 -4.56 -0.05
C PRO A 150 -26.35 -3.51 -1.13
N PRO A 151 -25.99 -2.23 -0.88
CA PRO A 151 -26.35 -1.14 -1.80
C PRO A 151 -25.58 -1.16 -3.11
N LEU A 152 -24.35 -1.70 -3.13
CA LEU A 152 -23.45 -1.60 -4.28
C LEU A 152 -22.64 -2.89 -4.52
N PRO A 153 -23.29 -3.98 -5.02
CA PRO A 153 -22.58 -5.24 -5.29
C PRO A 153 -21.46 -5.11 -6.33
N VAL A 154 -21.49 -4.08 -7.18
CA VAL A 154 -20.45 -3.76 -8.17
C VAL A 154 -19.08 -3.49 -7.51
N LEU A 155 -19.02 -3.12 -6.23
CA LEU A 155 -17.77 -2.91 -5.51
C LEU A 155 -16.96 -4.20 -5.28
N LEU A 156 -17.48 -5.37 -5.55
CA LEU A 156 -16.72 -6.64 -5.54
C LEU A 156 -15.72 -6.73 -6.70
N GLU A 157 -15.95 -5.98 -7.77
CA GLU A 157 -15.03 -5.92 -8.90
C GLU A 157 -13.66 -5.33 -8.48
N PRO A 158 -12.52 -5.89 -8.97
CA PRO A 158 -11.18 -5.39 -8.64
C PRO A 158 -10.98 -3.92 -9.03
N SER A 159 -11.61 -3.47 -10.10
CA SER A 159 -11.60 -2.08 -10.58
C SER A 159 -12.12 -1.09 -9.54
N ALA A 160 -13.12 -1.47 -8.76
CA ALA A 160 -13.69 -0.65 -7.70
C ALA A 160 -12.69 -0.38 -6.57
N GLY A 161 -11.82 -1.34 -6.24
CA GLY A 161 -10.76 -1.15 -5.25
C GLY A 161 -9.75 -0.06 -5.66
N VAL A 162 -9.36 -0.04 -6.94
CA VAL A 162 -8.50 1.03 -7.48
C VAL A 162 -9.21 2.38 -7.45
N MET A 163 -10.50 2.41 -7.79
CA MET A 163 -11.31 3.61 -7.78
C MET A 163 -11.45 4.20 -6.37
N LEU A 164 -11.66 3.36 -5.36
CA LEU A 164 -11.67 3.76 -3.94
C LEU A 164 -10.32 4.32 -3.50
N LEU A 165 -9.21 3.73 -3.94
CA LEU A 165 -7.88 4.23 -3.62
C LEU A 165 -7.64 5.62 -4.22
N VAL A 166 -8.01 5.82 -5.49
CA VAL A 166 -7.91 7.13 -6.15
C VAL A 166 -8.76 8.16 -5.42
N LEU A 167 -10.00 7.82 -5.06
CA LEU A 167 -10.87 8.68 -4.27
C LEU A 167 -10.24 9.05 -2.93
N PHE A 168 -9.68 8.08 -2.22
CA PHE A 168 -8.97 8.30 -0.97
C PHE A 168 -7.76 9.24 -1.15
N ALA A 169 -6.96 9.04 -2.20
CA ALA A 169 -5.81 9.89 -2.51
C ALA A 169 -6.23 11.34 -2.81
N VAL A 170 -7.34 11.53 -3.54
CA VAL A 170 -7.90 12.86 -3.84
C VAL A 170 -8.39 13.53 -2.55
N ILE A 171 -9.12 12.82 -1.71
CA ILE A 171 -9.62 13.34 -0.43
C ILE A 171 -8.45 13.75 0.48
N CYS A 172 -7.44 12.89 0.64
CA CYS A 172 -6.25 13.22 1.41
C CYS A 172 -5.51 14.44 0.86
N GLY A 173 -5.41 14.54 -0.48
CA GLY A 173 -4.81 15.69 -1.16
C GLY A 173 -5.58 16.99 -0.90
N ALA A 174 -6.92 16.95 -0.96
CA ALA A 174 -7.78 18.10 -0.69
C ALA A 174 -7.67 18.60 0.77
N PHE A 175 -7.70 17.68 1.75
CA PHE A 175 -7.53 18.04 3.17
C PHE A 175 -6.18 18.71 3.45
N ARG A 176 -5.11 18.24 2.81
CA ARG A 176 -3.77 18.84 2.98
C ARG A 176 -3.66 20.21 2.32
N GLN A 177 -4.29 20.41 1.18
CA GLN A 177 -4.33 21.74 0.57
C GLN A 177 -5.09 22.73 1.43
N ALA A 178 -6.17 22.30 2.09
CA ALA A 178 -6.91 23.11 3.05
C ALA A 178 -6.04 23.48 4.26
N ALA A 179 -5.38 22.50 4.89
CA ALA A 179 -4.48 22.73 6.02
C ALA A 179 -3.31 23.67 5.69
N ARG A 180 -2.69 23.54 4.49
CA ARG A 180 -1.65 24.48 4.05
C ARG A 180 -2.13 25.91 3.88
N LYS A 181 -3.36 26.09 3.45
CA LYS A 181 -3.93 27.45 3.31
C LYS A 181 -4.18 28.09 4.68
N GLU A 182 -4.55 27.32 5.69
CA GLU A 182 -4.71 27.82 7.06
C GLU A 182 -3.36 28.27 7.65
N ASP A 183 -2.29 27.48 7.46
CA ASP A 183 -0.94 27.83 7.91
C ASP A 183 -0.43 29.12 7.24
N ASP A 184 -0.63 29.26 5.91
CA ASP A 184 -0.25 30.48 5.16
C ASP A 184 -1.04 31.72 5.58
N HIS A 185 -2.27 31.58 6.09
CA HIS A 185 -3.05 32.69 6.63
C HIS A 185 -2.63 33.05 8.07
N ALA A 186 -2.23 32.07 8.87
CA ALA A 186 -1.74 32.30 10.23
C ALA A 186 -0.39 33.02 10.28
N ASP A 187 0.48 32.79 9.27
CA ASP A 187 1.81 33.44 9.17
C ASP A 187 1.74 34.88 8.62
N ARG A 188 0.60 35.34 8.09
CA ARG A 188 0.40 36.67 7.51
C ARG A 188 -0.36 37.64 8.42
N GLY A 189 -0.85 37.21 9.56
CA GLY A 189 -1.56 38.01 10.57
C GLY A 189 -0.70 38.30 11.78
#